data_96b20a9bff6a5db9a0def7882f85e5e8
#
_entry.id   96b20a9bff6a5db9a0def7882f85e5e8
#
_cell.length_a   1.000
_cell.length_b   1.000
_cell.length_c   1.000
_cell.angle_alpha   90.00
_cell.angle_beta   90.00
_cell.angle_gamma   90.00
#
_symmetry.space_group_name_H-M   'P 1'
#
loop_
_entity.id
_entity.type
_entity.pdbx_description
1 polymer ?
#
loop_
_entity_poly.entity_id
_entity_poly.type
_entity_poly.pdbx_seq_one_letter_code
_entity_poly.pdbx_strand_id
1 'polypeptide(L)'
;MSTEIGNNTQFQATTPQEKVALEVSNFVTKNGGSLQFASAWLGNMEHESGLNPARIQSDLTFNSAWAFNPSTNGYALGLAMMDGERRVNLLNFAKEQKKDWQAVPVQLEYMWNHDGSDSALLKRMSKSSDVNQLAVDILVHWERAGTKNDPNEQIKRKTSANNWYKRLSTGSMGAGSANIGGGKIDVLEQMLGQTVNGGQCYGGTSYYVEKMGFQSLMNTGHMFASEIGNDYAWEQSGWQVIKNPNYSDVKAGDVINFAMGGYATSVY
;
A
#
# COMPACT_ATOMS: atom_id res chain seq x y z
N MET A 1 41.70 -2.23 6.84
CA MET A 1 40.45 -2.37 7.61
C MET A 1 39.34 -2.47 6.60
N SER A 2 38.83 -3.68 6.37
CA SER A 2 37.75 -3.95 5.43
C SER A 2 36.43 -3.64 6.13
N THR A 3 35.73 -2.63 5.67
CA THR A 3 34.36 -2.36 6.08
C THR A 3 33.45 -3.38 5.37
N GLU A 4 32.99 -4.36 6.11
CA GLU A 4 31.90 -5.24 5.65
C GLU A 4 30.66 -4.38 5.42
N ILE A 5 30.26 -4.27 4.16
CA ILE A 5 28.98 -3.70 3.76
C ILE A 5 27.95 -4.78 4.10
N GLY A 6 27.11 -4.50 5.09
CA GLY A 6 26.05 -5.39 5.52
C GLY A 6 25.19 -5.86 4.35
N ASN A 7 24.84 -7.15 4.36
CA ASN A 7 23.93 -7.79 3.41
C ASN A 7 22.60 -7.03 3.38
N ASN A 8 22.45 -6.18 2.41
CA ASN A 8 21.17 -5.55 2.07
C ASN A 8 20.31 -6.66 1.43
N THR A 9 19.34 -7.18 2.17
CA THR A 9 18.37 -8.16 1.65
C THR A 9 17.57 -7.45 0.55
N GLN A 10 17.99 -7.65 -0.69
CA GLN A 10 17.42 -6.97 -1.84
C GLN A 10 15.99 -7.50 -2.07
N PHE A 11 15.01 -6.59 -2.22
CA PHE A 11 13.64 -6.93 -2.60
C PHE A 11 13.64 -7.82 -3.85
N GLN A 12 13.11 -9.05 -3.73
CA GLN A 12 13.00 -10.00 -4.84
C GLN A 12 11.58 -10.03 -5.38
N ALA A 13 11.40 -9.57 -6.60
CA ALA A 13 10.11 -9.52 -7.27
C ALA A 13 9.74 -10.87 -7.89
N THR A 14 8.66 -11.51 -7.43
CA THR A 14 8.15 -12.81 -7.92
C THR A 14 6.91 -12.67 -8.77
N THR A 15 6.03 -11.71 -8.45
CA THR A 15 4.80 -11.45 -9.20
C THR A 15 5.00 -10.35 -10.26
N PRO A 16 4.13 -10.26 -11.29
CA PRO A 16 4.16 -9.15 -12.23
C PRO A 16 4.09 -7.79 -11.54
N GLN A 17 3.22 -7.63 -10.54
CA GLN A 17 3.06 -6.40 -9.78
C GLN A 17 4.34 -6.02 -9.01
N GLU A 18 5.01 -7.01 -8.42
CA GLU A 18 6.27 -6.79 -7.72
C GLU A 18 7.41 -6.40 -8.66
N LYS A 19 7.43 -6.94 -9.87
CA LYS A 19 8.40 -6.51 -10.90
C LYS A 19 8.19 -5.05 -11.28
N VAL A 20 6.95 -4.63 -11.48
CA VAL A 20 6.60 -3.22 -11.71
C VAL A 20 7.02 -2.37 -10.51
N ALA A 21 6.74 -2.80 -9.29
CA ALA A 21 7.11 -2.06 -8.09
C ALA A 21 8.62 -1.87 -7.95
N LEU A 22 9.38 -2.91 -8.27
CA LEU A 22 10.85 -2.83 -8.28
C LEU A 22 11.36 -1.86 -9.36
N GLU A 23 10.79 -1.90 -10.56
CA GLU A 23 11.14 -0.97 -11.64
C GLU A 23 10.83 0.49 -11.25
N VAL A 24 9.66 0.77 -10.67
CA VAL A 24 9.27 2.11 -10.19
C VAL A 24 10.23 2.58 -9.09
N SER A 25 10.50 1.73 -8.10
CA SER A 25 11.41 2.06 -6.99
C SER A 25 12.83 2.37 -7.49
N ASN A 26 13.37 1.53 -8.35
CA ASN A 26 14.69 1.72 -8.93
C ASN A 26 14.75 2.99 -9.80
N PHE A 27 13.72 3.24 -10.58
CA PHE A 27 13.63 4.44 -11.40
C PHE A 27 13.63 5.71 -10.54
N VAL A 28 12.80 5.75 -9.52
CA VAL A 28 12.68 6.91 -8.62
C VAL A 28 14.00 7.17 -7.88
N THR A 29 14.60 6.13 -7.29
CA THR A 29 15.85 6.27 -6.54
C THR A 29 17.02 6.65 -7.43
N LYS A 30 17.13 6.09 -8.63
CA LYS A 30 18.14 6.47 -9.64
C LYS A 30 18.02 7.95 -10.04
N ASN A 31 16.81 8.49 -10.04
CA ASN A 31 16.54 9.91 -10.33
C ASN A 31 16.57 10.80 -9.06
N GLY A 32 17.11 10.28 -7.95
CA GLY A 32 17.31 11.02 -6.70
C GLY A 32 16.03 11.29 -5.92
N GLY A 33 14.95 10.55 -6.18
CA GLY A 33 13.73 10.56 -5.37
C GLY A 33 13.84 9.66 -4.15
N SER A 34 12.94 9.86 -3.17
CA SER A 34 12.88 9.07 -1.95
C SER A 34 12.16 7.74 -2.18
N LEU A 35 12.48 6.73 -1.34
CA LEU A 35 11.74 5.46 -1.33
C LEU A 35 10.29 5.67 -0.89
N GLN A 36 10.06 6.63 0.01
CA GLN A 36 8.73 7.03 0.46
C GLN A 36 7.87 7.53 -0.70
N PHE A 37 8.44 8.37 -1.58
CA PHE A 37 7.74 8.80 -2.78
C PHE A 37 7.47 7.64 -3.74
N ALA A 38 8.44 6.78 -3.99
CA ALA A 38 8.24 5.60 -4.83
C ALA A 38 7.07 4.75 -4.33
N SER A 39 7.00 4.54 -3.01
CA SER A 39 5.95 3.76 -2.36
C SER A 39 4.58 4.45 -2.44
N ALA A 40 4.51 5.75 -2.25
CA ALA A 40 3.28 6.52 -2.40
C ALA A 40 2.77 6.51 -3.85
N TRP A 41 3.68 6.62 -4.81
CA TRP A 41 3.33 6.56 -6.23
C TRP A 41 2.84 5.17 -6.63
N LEU A 42 3.48 4.11 -6.13
CA LEU A 42 3.02 2.72 -6.28
C LEU A 42 1.63 2.50 -5.67
N GLY A 43 1.38 3.01 -4.47
CA GLY A 43 0.06 2.90 -3.83
C GLY A 43 -1.04 3.54 -4.68
N ASN A 44 -0.77 4.66 -5.32
CA ASN A 44 -1.69 5.28 -6.26
C ASN A 44 -1.87 4.46 -7.54
N MET A 45 -0.78 4.05 -8.21
CA MET A 45 -0.83 3.21 -9.42
C MET A 45 -1.54 1.87 -9.17
N GLU A 46 -1.43 1.30 -7.98
CA GLU A 46 -2.13 0.06 -7.62
C GLU A 46 -3.64 0.24 -7.68
N HIS A 47 -4.17 1.35 -7.19
CA HIS A 47 -5.59 1.66 -7.27
C HIS A 47 -6.05 2.07 -8.67
N GLU A 48 -5.20 2.68 -9.48
CA GLU A 48 -5.51 3.06 -10.85
C GLU A 48 -5.56 1.84 -11.78
N SER A 49 -4.50 1.07 -11.81
CA SER A 49 -4.31 0.01 -12.82
C SER A 49 -4.09 -1.40 -12.25
N GLY A 50 -4.00 -1.56 -10.93
CA GLY A 50 -3.51 -2.79 -10.32
C GLY A 50 -2.03 -3.05 -10.64
N LEU A 51 -1.24 -2.00 -10.87
CA LEU A 51 0.14 -2.07 -11.35
C LEU A 51 0.27 -2.81 -12.71
N ASN A 52 -0.77 -2.76 -13.53
CA ASN A 52 -0.74 -3.32 -14.88
C ASN A 52 -0.44 -2.21 -15.91
N PRO A 53 0.75 -2.18 -16.51
CA PRO A 53 1.12 -1.13 -17.47
C PRO A 53 0.33 -1.21 -18.78
N ALA A 54 -0.28 -2.35 -19.08
CA ALA A 54 -1.11 -2.55 -20.27
C ALA A 54 -2.61 -2.29 -20.00
N ARG A 55 -2.97 -1.84 -18.77
CA ARG A 55 -4.37 -1.58 -18.40
C ARG A 55 -5.00 -0.55 -19.30
N ILE A 56 -6.21 -0.84 -19.76
CA ILE A 56 -7.13 0.10 -20.41
C ILE A 56 -8.43 0.10 -19.61
N GLN A 57 -9.01 1.26 -19.44
CA GLN A 57 -10.23 1.46 -18.66
C GLN A 57 -11.32 0.47 -19.09
N SER A 58 -12.04 -0.09 -18.11
CA SER A 58 -13.09 -1.09 -18.30
C SER A 58 -12.65 -2.35 -19.06
N ASP A 59 -11.34 -2.69 -18.99
CA ASP A 59 -10.72 -3.85 -19.64
C ASP A 59 -10.93 -3.90 -21.17
N LEU A 60 -11.04 -2.74 -21.77
CA LEU A 60 -11.18 -2.62 -23.21
C LEU A 60 -9.89 -3.08 -23.92
N THR A 61 -10.04 -3.55 -25.15
CA THR A 61 -8.91 -3.82 -26.05
C THR A 61 -8.38 -2.53 -26.68
N PHE A 62 -7.08 -2.53 -27.03
CA PHE A 62 -6.48 -1.36 -27.64
C PHE A 62 -7.11 -1.07 -29.02
N ASN A 63 -7.59 0.15 -29.16
CA ASN A 63 -8.12 0.70 -30.40
C ASN A 63 -7.41 2.02 -30.70
N SER A 64 -6.62 2.06 -31.76
CA SER A 64 -5.79 3.21 -32.10
C SER A 64 -6.60 4.49 -32.39
N ALA A 65 -7.77 4.37 -33.03
CA ALA A 65 -8.61 5.53 -33.30
C ALA A 65 -9.14 6.18 -32.02
N TRP A 66 -9.46 5.39 -31.00
CA TRP A 66 -9.89 5.88 -29.69
C TRP A 66 -8.71 6.35 -28.85
N ALA A 67 -7.62 5.59 -28.86
CA ALA A 67 -6.44 5.85 -28.06
C ALA A 67 -5.77 7.19 -28.40
N PHE A 68 -5.70 7.53 -29.70
CA PHE A 68 -5.09 8.77 -30.18
C PHE A 68 -6.07 9.96 -30.31
N ASN A 69 -7.34 9.78 -29.95
CA ASN A 69 -8.31 10.87 -29.93
C ASN A 69 -8.49 11.39 -28.50
N PRO A 70 -8.02 12.61 -28.16
CA PRO A 70 -8.09 13.13 -26.79
C PRO A 70 -9.52 13.32 -26.28
N SER A 71 -10.50 13.43 -27.18
CA SER A 71 -11.92 13.58 -26.84
C SER A 71 -12.62 12.25 -26.54
N THR A 72 -11.95 11.11 -26.70
CA THR A 72 -12.53 9.81 -26.31
C THR A 72 -12.56 9.70 -24.80
N ASN A 73 -13.76 9.77 -24.23
CA ASN A 73 -14.00 9.58 -22.81
C ASN A 73 -14.02 8.10 -22.43
N GLY A 74 -13.64 7.78 -21.18
CA GLY A 74 -13.69 6.41 -20.66
C GLY A 74 -12.65 5.48 -21.29
N TYR A 75 -11.52 6.02 -21.77
CA TYR A 75 -10.44 5.26 -22.40
C TYR A 75 -9.06 5.55 -21.80
N ALA A 76 -9.00 5.72 -20.48
CA ALA A 76 -7.74 5.89 -19.79
C ALA A 76 -6.87 4.64 -19.89
N LEU A 77 -5.54 4.79 -19.87
CA LEU A 77 -4.62 3.66 -20.01
C LEU A 77 -3.31 3.82 -19.22
N GLY A 78 -2.65 2.69 -19.04
CA GLY A 78 -1.34 2.60 -18.40
C GLY A 78 -1.36 2.59 -16.89
N LEU A 79 -0.20 2.64 -16.27
CA LEU A 79 -0.02 2.55 -14.81
C LEU A 79 -0.83 3.58 -14.04
N ALA A 80 -0.90 4.81 -14.53
CA ALA A 80 -1.58 5.93 -13.90
C ALA A 80 -2.92 6.28 -14.55
N MET A 81 -3.48 5.36 -15.34
CA MET A 81 -4.76 5.56 -16.05
C MET A 81 -4.87 6.94 -16.70
N MET A 82 -3.86 7.28 -17.50
CA MET A 82 -3.82 8.55 -18.20
C MET A 82 -4.96 8.68 -19.19
N ASP A 83 -5.65 9.81 -19.17
CA ASP A 83 -6.78 10.08 -20.09
C ASP A 83 -6.58 11.36 -20.89
N GLY A 84 -7.43 11.59 -21.90
CA GLY A 84 -7.44 12.79 -22.72
C GLY A 84 -6.08 13.09 -23.38
N GLU A 85 -5.62 14.30 -23.23
CA GLU A 85 -4.33 14.78 -23.78
C GLU A 85 -3.13 14.02 -23.22
N ARG A 86 -3.14 13.69 -21.91
CA ARG A 86 -2.02 12.96 -21.28
C ARG A 86 -1.85 11.57 -21.91
N ARG A 87 -2.95 10.88 -22.19
CA ARG A 87 -2.96 9.60 -22.90
C ARG A 87 -2.33 9.74 -24.28
N VAL A 88 -2.80 10.70 -25.08
CA VAL A 88 -2.31 10.92 -26.45
C VAL A 88 -0.83 11.26 -26.45
N ASN A 89 -0.40 12.10 -25.53
CA ASN A 89 1.01 12.49 -25.38
C ASN A 89 1.91 11.32 -25.00
N LEU A 90 1.48 10.45 -24.06
CA LEU A 90 2.20 9.21 -23.75
C LEU A 90 2.35 8.32 -24.98
N LEU A 91 1.29 8.12 -25.74
CA LEU A 91 1.30 7.27 -26.94
C LEU A 91 2.20 7.84 -28.04
N ASN A 92 2.15 9.16 -28.26
CA ASN A 92 3.04 9.83 -29.21
C ASN A 92 4.50 9.73 -28.78
N PHE A 93 4.79 9.96 -27.49
CA PHE A 93 6.14 9.79 -26.95
C PHE A 93 6.66 8.37 -27.19
N ALA A 94 5.88 7.34 -26.89
CA ALA A 94 6.26 5.95 -27.13
C ALA A 94 6.54 5.68 -28.61
N LYS A 95 5.68 6.19 -29.51
CA LYS A 95 5.81 6.07 -30.97
C LYS A 95 7.07 6.75 -31.48
N GLU A 96 7.37 7.97 -31.03
CA GLU A 96 8.58 8.71 -31.40
C GLU A 96 9.85 7.98 -30.95
N GLN A 97 9.81 7.37 -29.76
CA GLN A 97 10.91 6.56 -29.25
C GLN A 97 10.99 5.16 -29.90
N LYS A 98 10.04 4.81 -30.77
CA LYS A 98 9.90 3.46 -31.36
C LYS A 98 9.85 2.35 -30.29
N LYS A 99 9.15 2.62 -29.20
CA LYS A 99 9.00 1.72 -28.05
C LYS A 99 7.53 1.39 -27.82
N ASP A 100 7.29 0.28 -27.14
CA ASP A 100 5.95 -0.11 -26.70
C ASP A 100 5.49 0.80 -25.55
N TRP A 101 4.31 1.41 -25.68
CA TRP A 101 3.71 2.23 -24.64
C TRP A 101 3.39 1.44 -23.38
N GLN A 102 3.22 0.11 -23.47
CA GLN A 102 2.96 -0.78 -22.34
C GLN A 102 4.23 -1.05 -21.50
N ALA A 103 5.39 -0.69 -21.98
CA ALA A 103 6.63 -0.89 -21.24
C ALA A 103 6.71 0.07 -20.05
N VAL A 104 6.91 -0.48 -18.85
CA VAL A 104 7.04 0.29 -17.61
C VAL A 104 8.07 1.43 -17.73
N PRO A 105 9.30 1.20 -18.22
CA PRO A 105 10.28 2.28 -18.36
C PRO A 105 9.84 3.42 -19.27
N VAL A 106 9.01 3.13 -20.29
CA VAL A 106 8.49 4.17 -21.21
C VAL A 106 7.50 5.06 -20.51
N GLN A 107 6.58 4.47 -19.75
CA GLN A 107 5.59 5.21 -18.97
C GLN A 107 6.25 6.05 -17.87
N LEU A 108 7.19 5.47 -17.14
CA LEU A 108 7.93 6.18 -16.10
C LEU A 108 8.73 7.36 -16.67
N GLU A 109 9.43 7.15 -17.78
CA GLU A 109 10.18 8.21 -18.46
C GLU A 109 9.26 9.34 -18.94
N TYR A 110 8.11 8.99 -19.52
CA TYR A 110 7.12 9.98 -19.95
C TYR A 110 6.62 10.79 -18.74
N MET A 111 6.13 10.13 -17.70
CA MET A 111 5.59 10.80 -16.49
C MET A 111 6.63 11.69 -15.83
N TRP A 112 7.87 11.24 -15.78
CA TRP A 112 8.95 11.95 -15.09
C TRP A 112 9.50 13.14 -15.87
N ASN A 113 9.60 13.04 -17.19
CA ASN A 113 10.33 14.03 -17.98
C ASN A 113 9.49 14.70 -19.08
N HIS A 114 8.36 14.14 -19.50
CA HIS A 114 7.65 14.57 -20.70
C HIS A 114 6.17 14.95 -20.47
N ASP A 115 5.68 14.89 -19.22
CA ASP A 115 4.30 15.22 -18.84
C ASP A 115 4.15 16.71 -18.41
N GLY A 116 4.93 17.58 -18.99
CA GLY A 116 4.84 19.03 -18.77
C GLY A 116 5.01 19.46 -17.32
N SER A 117 4.05 20.25 -16.83
CA SER A 117 4.04 20.73 -15.42
C SER A 117 3.86 19.59 -14.42
N ASP A 118 3.23 18.47 -14.82
CA ASP A 118 3.01 17.32 -13.96
C ASP A 118 4.32 16.57 -13.67
N SER A 119 5.25 16.54 -14.62
CA SER A 119 6.63 16.06 -14.38
C SER A 119 7.36 16.90 -13.34
N ALA A 120 7.23 18.23 -13.41
CA ALA A 120 7.84 19.12 -12.43
C ALA A 120 7.24 18.94 -11.03
N LEU A 121 5.93 18.68 -10.96
CA LEU A 121 5.22 18.39 -9.72
C LEU A 121 5.73 17.09 -9.07
N LEU A 122 5.81 16.00 -9.84
CA LEU A 122 6.36 14.72 -9.36
C LEU A 122 7.78 14.87 -8.80
N LYS A 123 8.65 15.59 -9.53
CA LYS A 123 10.03 15.84 -9.09
C LYS A 123 10.10 16.63 -7.78
N ARG A 124 9.20 17.58 -7.55
CA ARG A 124 9.11 18.28 -6.26
C ARG A 124 8.66 17.33 -5.14
N MET A 125 7.58 16.60 -5.37
CA MET A 125 7.04 15.63 -4.40
C MET A 125 8.07 14.55 -4.05
N SER A 126 8.91 14.14 -5.02
CA SER A 126 9.87 13.04 -4.84
C SER A 126 10.93 13.31 -3.76
N LYS A 127 11.05 14.52 -3.27
CA LYS A 127 11.99 14.91 -2.21
C LYS A 127 11.41 14.79 -0.80
N SER A 128 10.10 14.59 -0.69
CA SER A 128 9.45 14.39 0.62
C SER A 128 9.67 12.98 1.16
N SER A 129 9.60 12.86 2.48
CA SER A 129 9.72 11.58 3.21
C SER A 129 8.44 11.17 3.95
N ASP A 130 7.35 11.90 3.81
CA ASP A 130 6.06 11.54 4.42
C ASP A 130 5.22 10.72 3.44
N VAL A 131 5.21 9.40 3.63
CA VAL A 131 4.45 8.45 2.78
C VAL A 131 2.96 8.79 2.73
N ASN A 132 2.36 9.13 3.87
CA ASN A 132 0.92 9.37 3.96
C ASN A 132 0.53 10.66 3.25
N GLN A 133 1.29 11.73 3.47
CA GLN A 133 1.04 13.00 2.80
C GLN A 133 1.28 12.87 1.30
N LEU A 134 2.36 12.19 0.88
CA LEU A 134 2.65 11.92 -0.53
C LEU A 134 1.55 11.14 -1.23
N ALA A 135 0.97 10.13 -0.57
CA ALA A 135 -0.13 9.36 -1.16
C ALA A 135 -1.36 10.23 -1.47
N VAL A 136 -1.67 11.18 -0.59
CA VAL A 136 -2.75 12.15 -0.78
C VAL A 136 -2.39 13.22 -1.81
N ASP A 137 -1.18 13.75 -1.75
CA ASP A 137 -0.73 14.80 -2.68
C ASP A 137 -0.73 14.31 -4.14
N ILE A 138 -0.31 13.06 -4.36
CA ILE A 138 -0.36 12.44 -5.69
C ILE A 138 -1.80 12.31 -6.16
N LEU A 139 -2.70 11.75 -5.33
CA LEU A 139 -4.12 11.61 -5.65
C LEU A 139 -4.78 12.96 -5.99
N VAL A 140 -4.53 13.98 -5.15
CA VAL A 140 -5.23 15.27 -5.24
C VAL A 140 -4.67 16.16 -6.34
N HIS A 141 -3.35 16.24 -6.44
CA HIS A 141 -2.68 17.26 -7.25
C HIS A 141 -2.12 16.74 -8.57
N TRP A 142 -1.72 15.48 -8.63
CA TRP A 142 -1.12 14.90 -9.83
C TRP A 142 -2.10 14.04 -10.63
N GLU A 143 -2.79 13.07 -10.01
CA GLU A 143 -3.84 12.28 -10.66
C GLU A 143 -5.11 13.10 -10.87
N ARG A 144 -5.44 13.92 -9.87
CA ARG A 144 -6.67 14.73 -9.88
C ARG A 144 -7.93 13.91 -10.02
N ALA A 145 -7.90 12.70 -9.44
CA ALA A 145 -9.01 11.75 -9.47
C ALA A 145 -10.35 12.39 -9.03
N GLY A 146 -11.44 11.94 -9.61
CA GLY A 146 -12.78 12.44 -9.26
C GLY A 146 -13.14 12.23 -7.78
N THR A 147 -12.58 11.17 -7.17
CA THR A 147 -12.79 10.79 -5.76
C THR A 147 -11.74 11.37 -4.79
N LYS A 148 -10.88 12.28 -5.25
CA LYS A 148 -9.73 12.82 -4.49
C LYS A 148 -10.07 13.40 -3.10
N ASN A 149 -11.30 13.88 -2.92
CA ASN A 149 -11.78 14.45 -1.65
C ASN A 149 -12.54 13.42 -0.78
N ASP A 150 -12.69 12.18 -1.21
CA ASP A 150 -13.28 11.11 -0.41
C ASP A 150 -12.26 10.62 0.63
N PRO A 151 -12.56 10.75 1.94
CA PRO A 151 -11.67 10.30 3.00
C PRO A 151 -11.34 8.79 2.89
N ASN A 152 -12.30 7.97 2.46
CA ASN A 152 -12.08 6.53 2.32
C ASN A 152 -11.10 6.23 1.18
N GLU A 153 -11.20 6.96 0.07
CA GLU A 153 -10.25 6.82 -1.03
C GLU A 153 -8.83 7.23 -0.60
N GLN A 154 -8.71 8.35 0.13
CA GLN A 154 -7.42 8.77 0.68
C GLN A 154 -6.83 7.74 1.66
N ILE A 155 -7.66 7.10 2.49
CA ILE A 155 -7.22 6.03 3.40
C ILE A 155 -6.68 4.84 2.60
N LYS A 156 -7.40 4.40 1.57
CA LYS A 156 -6.94 3.29 0.71
C LYS A 156 -5.57 3.57 0.09
N ARG A 157 -5.38 4.79 -0.48
CA ARG A 157 -4.10 5.18 -1.09
C ARG A 157 -2.96 5.20 -0.06
N LYS A 158 -3.20 5.74 1.14
CA LYS A 158 -2.24 5.71 2.26
C LYS A 158 -1.88 4.29 2.67
N THR A 159 -2.86 3.41 2.79
CA THR A 159 -2.66 2.01 3.18
C THR A 159 -1.78 1.29 2.16
N SER A 160 -2.12 1.35 0.87
CA SER A 160 -1.30 0.76 -0.20
C SER A 160 0.12 1.35 -0.22
N ALA A 161 0.27 2.66 -0.06
CA ALA A 161 1.57 3.32 -0.02
C ALA A 161 2.46 2.82 1.14
N ASN A 162 1.90 2.67 2.33
CA ASN A 162 2.63 2.14 3.49
C ASN A 162 3.00 0.67 3.31
N ASN A 163 2.12 -0.14 2.71
CA ASN A 163 2.41 -1.54 2.38
C ASN A 163 3.60 -1.64 1.43
N TRP A 164 3.63 -0.85 0.37
CA TRP A 164 4.77 -0.81 -0.54
C TRP A 164 6.04 -0.31 0.15
N TYR A 165 5.94 0.73 0.99
CA TYR A 165 7.09 1.24 1.72
C TYR A 165 7.69 0.17 2.65
N LYS A 166 6.86 -0.53 3.40
CA LYS A 166 7.30 -1.64 4.26
C LYS A 166 8.01 -2.71 3.45
N ARG A 167 7.42 -3.18 2.36
CA ARG A 167 7.96 -4.24 1.50
C ARG A 167 9.29 -3.85 0.86
N LEU A 168 9.39 -2.65 0.32
CA LEU A 168 10.58 -2.16 -0.37
C LEU A 168 11.72 -1.80 0.59
N SER A 169 11.41 -1.27 1.79
CA SER A 169 12.42 -0.86 2.77
C SER A 169 13.04 -2.04 3.53
N THR A 170 12.27 -3.11 3.74
CA THR A 170 12.76 -4.30 4.48
C THR A 170 13.33 -5.39 3.59
N GLY A 171 13.18 -5.27 2.28
CA GLY A 171 13.49 -6.34 1.33
C GLY A 171 12.57 -7.56 1.49
N SER A 172 11.52 -7.45 2.29
CA SER A 172 10.64 -8.55 2.66
C SER A 172 9.53 -8.73 1.63
N MET A 173 9.54 -9.87 0.98
CA MET A 173 8.45 -10.33 0.13
C MET A 173 7.35 -10.94 0.99
N GLY A 174 6.17 -10.37 0.90
CA GLY A 174 4.98 -10.98 1.49
C GLY A 174 4.40 -12.07 0.61
N ALA A 175 5.01 -13.23 0.62
CA ALA A 175 4.33 -14.48 0.36
C ALA A 175 4.58 -15.36 1.58
N GLY A 176 3.61 -15.43 2.48
CA GLY A 176 3.61 -16.35 3.61
C GLY A 176 4.56 -15.95 4.74
N SER A 177 3.97 -15.50 5.83
CA SER A 177 4.48 -15.64 7.20
C SER A 177 6.01 -15.62 7.38
N ALA A 178 6.58 -14.45 7.58
CA ALA A 178 7.77 -14.34 8.40
C ALA A 178 7.33 -13.86 9.78
N ASN A 179 7.43 -14.73 10.77
CA ASN A 179 7.33 -14.41 12.18
C ASN A 179 8.37 -13.34 12.53
N ILE A 180 7.96 -12.10 12.60
CA ILE A 180 8.67 -11.07 13.36
C ILE A 180 7.77 -10.80 14.54
N GLY A 181 8.28 -10.91 15.76
CA GLY A 181 7.53 -10.75 17.00
C GLY A 181 6.77 -9.40 17.06
N GLY A 182 5.56 -9.43 16.65
CA GLY A 182 4.55 -8.41 16.50
C GLY A 182 3.51 -8.96 15.53
N GLY A 183 2.23 -8.83 15.84
CA GLY A 183 1.14 -9.42 15.07
C GLY A 183 1.15 -9.03 13.59
N LYS A 184 0.38 -9.74 12.80
CA LYS A 184 0.26 -9.48 11.35
C LYS A 184 -0.59 -8.22 11.12
N ILE A 185 0.04 -7.09 10.88
CA ILE A 185 -0.64 -5.84 10.52
C ILE A 185 -1.55 -6.03 9.31
N ASP A 186 -1.14 -6.85 8.35
CA ASP A 186 -1.92 -7.19 7.15
C ASP A 186 -3.34 -7.71 7.49
N VAL A 187 -3.50 -8.41 8.60
CA VAL A 187 -4.81 -8.87 9.08
C VAL A 187 -5.67 -7.70 9.55
N LEU A 188 -5.08 -6.72 10.23
CA LEU A 188 -5.77 -5.50 10.66
C LEU A 188 -6.17 -4.64 9.47
N GLU A 189 -5.31 -4.53 8.47
CA GLU A 189 -5.59 -3.80 7.24
C GLU A 189 -6.74 -4.42 6.45
N GLN A 190 -6.84 -5.74 6.40
CA GLN A 190 -7.95 -6.46 5.77
C GLN A 190 -9.29 -6.22 6.48
N MET A 191 -9.26 -5.83 7.76
CA MET A 191 -10.47 -5.52 8.53
C MET A 191 -11.00 -4.11 8.28
N LEU A 192 -10.19 -3.21 7.71
CA LEU A 192 -10.60 -1.82 7.50
C LEU A 192 -11.84 -1.72 6.63
N GLY A 193 -12.88 -1.06 7.17
CA GLY A 193 -14.17 -0.92 6.50
C GLY A 193 -15.01 -2.20 6.43
N GLN A 194 -14.58 -3.31 7.05
CA GLN A 194 -15.34 -4.55 7.12
C GLN A 194 -16.07 -4.68 8.46
N THR A 195 -17.27 -5.26 8.41
CA THR A 195 -17.95 -5.74 9.62
C THR A 195 -17.52 -7.18 9.87
N VAL A 196 -16.65 -7.41 10.85
CA VAL A 196 -16.13 -8.73 11.18
C VAL A 196 -16.69 -9.21 12.52
N ASN A 197 -17.02 -10.50 12.64
CA ASN A 197 -17.45 -11.15 13.86
C ASN A 197 -18.48 -10.32 14.68
N GLY A 198 -19.53 -9.84 14.03
CA GLY A 198 -20.61 -9.08 14.67
C GLY A 198 -20.37 -7.57 14.79
N GLY A 199 -19.26 -7.02 14.30
CA GLY A 199 -19.01 -5.58 14.15
C GLY A 199 -18.78 -4.80 15.44
N GLN A 200 -18.57 -5.48 16.57
CA GLN A 200 -18.25 -4.89 17.88
C GLN A 200 -16.73 -4.94 18.14
N CYS A 201 -16.25 -4.19 19.13
CA CYS A 201 -14.84 -4.22 19.53
C CYS A 201 -14.33 -5.64 19.83
N TYR A 202 -15.14 -6.47 20.48
CA TYR A 202 -14.87 -7.90 20.69
C TYR A 202 -14.70 -8.65 19.35
N GLY A 203 -15.56 -8.38 18.38
CA GLY A 203 -15.49 -9.00 17.05
C GLY A 203 -14.21 -8.69 16.30
N GLY A 204 -13.73 -7.46 16.37
CA GLY A 204 -12.45 -7.07 15.79
C GLY A 204 -11.28 -7.84 16.38
N THR A 205 -11.19 -7.90 17.70
CA THR A 205 -10.16 -8.68 18.41
C THR A 205 -10.25 -10.16 18.09
N SER A 206 -11.45 -10.74 18.17
CA SER A 206 -11.70 -12.15 17.83
C SER A 206 -11.24 -12.50 16.43
N TYR A 207 -11.64 -11.72 15.43
CA TYR A 207 -11.23 -11.94 14.05
C TYR A 207 -9.70 -11.89 13.90
N TYR A 208 -9.07 -10.87 14.51
CA TYR A 208 -7.61 -10.73 14.41
C TYR A 208 -6.87 -11.94 15.00
N VAL A 209 -7.20 -12.35 16.22
CA VAL A 209 -6.50 -13.46 16.86
C VAL A 209 -6.76 -14.81 16.17
N GLU A 210 -7.95 -15.01 15.62
CA GLU A 210 -8.26 -16.19 14.78
C GLU A 210 -7.36 -16.24 13.54
N LYS A 211 -7.19 -15.11 12.86
CA LYS A 211 -6.30 -15.01 11.70
C LYS A 211 -4.82 -15.17 12.06
N MET A 212 -4.47 -14.90 13.31
CA MET A 212 -3.14 -15.16 13.86
C MET A 212 -2.94 -16.62 14.31
N GLY A 213 -3.95 -17.46 14.14
CA GLY A 213 -3.88 -18.89 14.47
C GLY A 213 -4.33 -19.26 15.88
N PHE A 214 -4.97 -18.32 16.60
CA PHE A 214 -5.61 -18.63 17.87
C PHE A 214 -6.99 -19.27 17.64
N GLN A 215 -7.56 -19.87 18.70
CA GLN A 215 -8.92 -20.40 18.65
C GLN A 215 -9.95 -19.28 18.45
N SER A 216 -11.12 -19.60 17.92
CA SER A 216 -12.23 -18.66 17.85
C SER A 216 -12.67 -18.23 19.25
N LEU A 217 -12.78 -16.92 19.45
CA LEU A 217 -13.33 -16.35 20.69
C LEU A 217 -14.84 -16.18 20.64
N MET A 218 -15.44 -16.33 19.44
CA MET A 218 -16.88 -16.17 19.26
C MET A 218 -17.65 -17.31 19.93
N ASN A 219 -18.72 -16.93 20.64
CA ASN A 219 -19.61 -17.89 21.35
C ASN A 219 -18.93 -18.70 22.48
N THR A 220 -17.87 -18.17 23.07
CA THR A 220 -17.15 -18.83 24.17
C THR A 220 -17.69 -18.49 25.58
N GLY A 221 -18.71 -17.63 25.64
CA GLY A 221 -19.32 -17.20 26.88
C GLY A 221 -18.75 -15.93 27.52
N HIS A 222 -17.68 -15.38 26.95
CA HIS A 222 -17.11 -14.09 27.36
C HIS A 222 -17.84 -12.95 26.66
N MET A 223 -18.12 -11.86 27.39
CA MET A 223 -19.00 -10.80 26.87
C MET A 223 -18.28 -9.49 26.57
N PHE A 224 -17.16 -9.20 27.22
CA PHE A 224 -16.51 -7.90 27.15
C PHE A 224 -15.10 -7.98 26.58
N ALA A 225 -14.81 -7.11 25.63
CA ALA A 225 -13.47 -7.00 25.03
C ALA A 225 -12.38 -6.69 26.08
N SER A 226 -12.72 -5.99 27.15
CA SER A 226 -11.83 -5.69 28.28
C SER A 226 -11.36 -6.92 29.05
N GLU A 227 -12.07 -8.03 28.97
CA GLU A 227 -11.78 -9.27 29.69
C GLU A 227 -10.95 -10.26 28.87
N ILE A 228 -10.85 -10.05 27.56
CA ILE A 228 -10.18 -10.97 26.63
C ILE A 228 -8.77 -11.35 27.12
N GLY A 229 -8.01 -10.40 27.66
CA GLY A 229 -6.67 -10.67 28.15
C GLY A 229 -6.60 -11.54 29.41
N ASN A 230 -7.73 -11.76 30.14
CA ASN A 230 -7.78 -12.54 31.37
C ASN A 230 -8.43 -13.91 31.18
N ASP A 231 -9.21 -14.10 30.12
CA ASP A 231 -10.21 -15.17 30.07
C ASP A 231 -9.74 -16.39 29.25
N TYR A 232 -8.58 -16.30 28.61
CA TYR A 232 -8.06 -17.36 27.71
C TYR A 232 -6.65 -17.76 28.12
N ALA A 233 -6.28 -18.99 27.76
CA ALA A 233 -4.94 -19.54 27.98
C ALA A 233 -3.97 -19.07 26.89
N TRP A 234 -3.73 -17.77 26.82
CA TRP A 234 -2.96 -17.10 25.78
C TRP A 234 -1.55 -17.65 25.61
N GLU A 235 -0.85 -17.90 26.72
CA GLU A 235 0.53 -18.37 26.71
C GLU A 235 0.66 -19.76 26.07
N GLN A 236 -0.36 -20.60 26.19
CA GLN A 236 -0.37 -21.94 25.57
C GLN A 236 -0.40 -21.87 24.04
N SER A 237 -0.83 -20.73 23.50
CA SER A 237 -0.92 -20.47 22.05
C SER A 237 0.18 -19.54 21.55
N GLY A 238 1.20 -19.29 22.39
CA GLY A 238 2.35 -18.47 22.02
C GLY A 238 2.12 -16.96 22.12
N TRP A 239 1.03 -16.53 22.75
CA TRP A 239 0.75 -15.13 23.05
C TRP A 239 1.25 -14.77 24.44
N GLN A 240 1.61 -13.52 24.63
CA GLN A 240 1.99 -12.97 25.92
C GLN A 240 0.97 -11.93 26.36
N VAL A 241 0.49 -12.03 27.60
CA VAL A 241 -0.39 -11.02 28.19
C VAL A 241 0.42 -10.12 29.10
N ILE A 242 0.48 -8.84 28.76
CA ILE A 242 1.14 -7.82 29.57
C ILE A 242 0.07 -6.91 30.17
N LYS A 243 0.02 -6.85 31.49
CA LYS A 243 -0.90 -5.97 32.22
C LYS A 243 -0.24 -4.63 32.46
N ASN A 244 -0.97 -3.55 32.17
CA ASN A 244 -0.50 -2.17 32.33
C ASN A 244 0.87 -1.91 31.62
N PRO A 245 0.99 -2.18 30.32
CA PRO A 245 2.23 -1.95 29.57
C PRO A 245 2.56 -0.45 29.55
N ASN A 246 3.86 -0.12 29.52
CA ASN A 246 4.25 1.24 29.15
C ASN A 246 3.94 1.47 27.67
N TYR A 247 3.72 2.71 27.29
CA TYR A 247 3.48 3.04 25.88
C TYR A 247 4.64 2.59 24.97
N SER A 248 5.87 2.63 25.46
CA SER A 248 7.08 2.15 24.77
C SER A 248 7.11 0.64 24.53
N ASP A 249 6.32 -0.13 25.27
CA ASP A 249 6.29 -1.59 25.15
C ASP A 249 5.32 -2.06 24.08
N VAL A 250 4.39 -1.17 23.66
CA VAL A 250 3.38 -1.46 22.64
C VAL A 250 4.01 -1.42 21.24
N LYS A 251 3.78 -2.48 20.47
CA LYS A 251 4.29 -2.64 19.12
C LYS A 251 3.16 -2.73 18.10
N ALA A 252 3.49 -2.45 16.87
CA ALA A 252 2.55 -2.64 15.77
C ALA A 252 2.12 -4.10 15.67
N GLY A 253 0.79 -4.33 15.69
CA GLY A 253 0.19 -5.66 15.67
C GLY A 253 -0.22 -6.19 17.04
N ASP A 254 0.06 -5.46 18.12
CA ASP A 254 -0.45 -5.83 19.44
C ASP A 254 -1.94 -5.52 19.59
N VAL A 255 -2.63 -6.35 20.34
CA VAL A 255 -4.03 -6.12 20.71
C VAL A 255 -4.08 -5.45 22.07
N ILE A 256 -4.68 -4.26 22.12
CA ILE A 256 -4.82 -3.48 23.35
C ILE A 256 -6.28 -3.51 23.78
N ASN A 257 -6.53 -4.00 25.00
CA ASN A 257 -7.85 -3.97 25.63
C ASN A 257 -7.87 -2.93 26.74
N PHE A 258 -8.82 -2.02 26.69
CA PHE A 258 -9.02 -1.01 27.73
C PHE A 258 -10.10 -1.46 28.68
N ALA A 259 -9.76 -1.63 29.97
CA ALA A 259 -10.75 -1.80 31.01
C ALA A 259 -11.41 -0.47 31.38
N MET A 260 -12.60 -0.49 31.90
CA MET A 260 -13.28 0.70 32.43
C MET A 260 -12.40 1.37 33.48
N GLY A 261 -12.01 2.64 33.23
CA GLY A 261 -11.10 3.38 34.08
C GLY A 261 -9.80 3.82 33.43
N GLY A 262 -9.61 3.53 32.12
CA GLY A 262 -8.50 4.07 31.33
C GLY A 262 -7.19 3.31 31.42
N TYR A 263 -7.19 2.08 31.89
CA TYR A 263 -6.00 1.22 31.85
C TYR A 263 -6.13 0.17 30.75
N ALA A 264 -5.11 0.07 29.95
CA ALA A 264 -5.03 -0.91 28.87
C ALA A 264 -4.49 -2.25 29.39
N THR A 265 -5.08 -3.35 28.92
CA THR A 265 -4.42 -4.65 28.91
C THR A 265 -4.05 -4.94 27.46
N SER A 266 -2.78 -5.15 27.15
CA SER A 266 -2.36 -5.57 25.83
C SER A 266 -2.13 -7.07 25.79
N VAL A 267 -2.48 -7.67 24.67
CA VAL A 267 -2.19 -9.07 24.33
C VAL A 267 -1.26 -9.03 23.11
N TYR A 268 -0.09 -9.63 23.24
CA TYR A 268 0.95 -9.66 22.21
C TYR A 268 1.06 -11.03 21.55
#